data_2925a03c163b36e55fe1cab5927e0edf
#
_entry.id   2925a03c163b36e55fe1cab5927e0edf
#
_cell.length_a   1.000
_cell.length_b   1.000
_cell.length_c   1.000
_cell.angle_alpha   90.00
_cell.angle_beta   90.00
_cell.angle_gamma   90.00
#
_symmetry.space_group_name_H-M   'P 1'
#
loop_
_entity.id
_entity.type
_entity.pdbx_description
1 polymer ?
#
loop_
_entity_poly.entity_id
_entity_poly.type
_entity_poly.pdbx_seq_one_letter_code
_entity_poly.pdbx_strand_id
1 'polypeptide(L)'
;ADGKITMSTIEYTKAGTHTYTLREVPGDASNGITYDGKTYTVETVVKDNGDGTLGVEHKLKGTDEAKFSNSYEPGSKDSSVTDQITADKVLDGRDLRAGEFRFELVEGNSVVATGTNNADGKIVMDPVTYTAAGEHAYTLRETKAGTTENGITYSTAEYTIVTIVKDNGDGTLSVEHKLQNDEKVAFENAYNVTPKDSSVTDKIKATKYLTGRDMTEGEFSFELVEGNEVVARGTNAADGKITMSTIEYTKAGTH
;
A
#
# COMPACT_ATOMS: atom_id res chain seq x y z
N ALA A 1 -36.39 13.21 -14.51
CA ALA A 1 -37.13 12.32 -15.42
C ALA A 1 -38.17 11.55 -14.59
N ASP A 2 -39.39 11.40 -15.11
CA ASP A 2 -40.54 10.74 -14.41
C ASP A 2 -40.61 9.23 -14.70
N GLY A 3 -39.65 8.68 -15.43
CA GLY A 3 -39.58 7.28 -15.79
C GLY A 3 -40.58 6.80 -16.82
N LYS A 4 -41.38 7.74 -17.44
CA LYS A 4 -42.36 7.35 -18.44
C LYS A 4 -41.73 6.86 -19.73
N ILE A 5 -42.28 5.76 -20.22
CA ILE A 5 -41.90 5.15 -21.51
C ILE A 5 -42.83 5.71 -22.59
N THR A 6 -42.22 6.26 -23.65
CA THR A 6 -42.97 6.73 -24.85
C THR A 6 -42.61 5.83 -26.03
N MET A 7 -43.61 5.27 -26.68
CA MET A 7 -43.46 4.42 -27.85
C MET A 7 -43.87 5.19 -29.13
N SER A 8 -43.27 4.84 -30.26
CA SER A 8 -43.70 5.31 -31.56
C SER A 8 -45.11 4.83 -31.91
N THR A 9 -45.79 5.58 -32.75
CA THR A 9 -47.13 5.17 -33.26
C THR A 9 -47.06 4.02 -34.23
N ILE A 10 -48.08 3.17 -34.18
CA ILE A 10 -48.30 2.08 -35.14
C ILE A 10 -49.53 2.43 -35.94
N GLU A 11 -49.44 2.38 -37.26
CA GLU A 11 -50.60 2.58 -38.18
C GLU A 11 -51.34 1.28 -38.39
N TYR A 12 -52.65 1.28 -38.17
CA TYR A 12 -53.54 0.15 -38.42
C TYR A 12 -54.46 0.46 -39.62
N THR A 13 -54.48 -0.45 -40.59
CA THR A 13 -55.29 -0.28 -41.84
C THR A 13 -56.46 -1.26 -41.91
N LYS A 14 -56.59 -2.19 -40.94
CA LYS A 14 -57.67 -3.19 -40.89
C LYS A 14 -58.04 -3.52 -39.47
N ALA A 15 -59.31 -3.82 -39.23
CA ALA A 15 -59.80 -4.34 -37.96
C ALA A 15 -59.15 -5.72 -37.69
N GLY A 16 -58.85 -6.01 -36.41
CA GLY A 16 -58.22 -7.24 -35.95
C GLY A 16 -57.66 -7.15 -34.56
N THR A 17 -57.17 -8.27 -34.05
CA THR A 17 -56.48 -8.33 -32.76
C THR A 17 -54.99 -8.57 -33.00
N HIS A 18 -54.14 -7.75 -32.37
CA HIS A 18 -52.67 -7.87 -32.43
C HIS A 18 -52.14 -8.12 -31.04
N THR A 19 -51.09 -8.92 -30.93
CA THR A 19 -50.40 -9.20 -29.70
C THR A 19 -48.92 -8.80 -29.82
N TYR A 20 -48.48 -7.92 -28.96
CA TYR A 20 -47.09 -7.42 -28.94
C TYR A 20 -46.40 -7.82 -27.63
N THR A 21 -45.08 -7.93 -27.71
CA THR A 21 -44.22 -8.06 -26.53
C THR A 21 -43.51 -6.73 -26.29
N LEU A 22 -43.80 -6.10 -25.15
CA LEU A 22 -43.05 -4.95 -24.67
C LEU A 22 -41.87 -5.43 -23.81
N ARG A 23 -40.67 -5.04 -24.18
CA ARG A 23 -39.41 -5.36 -23.49
C ARG A 23 -38.45 -4.19 -23.54
N GLU A 24 -37.57 -4.13 -22.56
CA GLU A 24 -36.40 -3.24 -22.61
C GLU A 24 -35.36 -3.80 -23.58
N VAL A 25 -34.66 -2.92 -24.29
CA VAL A 25 -33.50 -3.29 -25.11
C VAL A 25 -32.26 -2.97 -24.28
N PRO A 26 -31.48 -3.98 -23.82
CA PRO A 26 -30.29 -3.73 -23.03
C PRO A 26 -29.30 -2.86 -23.79
N GLY A 27 -28.68 -1.91 -23.10
CA GLY A 27 -27.54 -1.15 -23.58
C GLY A 27 -26.22 -1.89 -23.30
N ASP A 28 -25.13 -1.12 -23.22
CA ASP A 28 -23.80 -1.67 -22.89
C ASP A 28 -23.73 -2.06 -21.40
N ALA A 29 -23.40 -3.34 -21.15
CA ALA A 29 -23.26 -3.86 -19.79
C ALA A 29 -21.99 -3.33 -19.05
N SER A 30 -21.05 -2.74 -19.76
CA SER A 30 -19.80 -2.20 -19.19
C SER A 30 -20.04 -0.92 -18.38
N ASN A 31 -21.22 -0.29 -18.49
CA ASN A 31 -21.57 0.96 -17.80
C ASN A 31 -22.09 0.78 -16.37
N GLY A 32 -21.97 -0.42 -15.78
CA GLY A 32 -22.42 -0.72 -14.41
C GLY A 32 -23.94 -0.93 -14.28
N ILE A 33 -24.73 -0.88 -15.38
CA ILE A 33 -26.18 -1.07 -15.35
C ILE A 33 -26.51 -2.55 -15.57
N THR A 34 -27.32 -3.09 -14.65
CA THR A 34 -28.00 -4.37 -14.84
C THR A 34 -29.41 -4.09 -15.32
N TYR A 35 -29.72 -4.53 -16.55
CA TYR A 35 -30.99 -4.29 -17.21
C TYR A 35 -32.08 -5.29 -16.79
N ASP A 36 -33.31 -4.79 -16.65
CA ASP A 36 -34.48 -5.64 -16.34
C ASP A 36 -34.84 -6.53 -17.53
N GLY A 37 -34.85 -7.83 -17.32
CA GLY A 37 -35.20 -8.81 -18.35
C GLY A 37 -36.70 -9.07 -18.46
N LYS A 38 -37.58 -8.31 -17.77
CA LYS A 38 -39.03 -8.51 -17.84
C LYS A 38 -39.60 -8.24 -19.21
N THR A 39 -40.66 -8.94 -19.51
CA THR A 39 -41.48 -8.72 -20.71
C THR A 39 -42.93 -8.62 -20.35
N TYR A 40 -43.65 -7.77 -21.08
CA TYR A 40 -45.09 -7.60 -20.92
C TYR A 40 -45.81 -7.87 -22.25
N THR A 41 -46.97 -8.50 -22.18
CA THR A 41 -47.82 -8.72 -23.34
C THR A 41 -48.82 -7.56 -23.49
N VAL A 42 -48.80 -6.91 -24.65
CA VAL A 42 -49.77 -5.88 -25.03
C VAL A 42 -50.74 -6.48 -26.04
N GLU A 43 -52.01 -6.51 -25.69
CA GLU A 43 -53.08 -6.84 -26.63
C GLU A 43 -53.66 -5.55 -27.20
N THR A 44 -53.76 -5.48 -28.52
CA THR A 44 -54.34 -4.34 -29.23
C THR A 44 -55.53 -4.83 -30.04
N VAL A 45 -56.68 -4.26 -29.75
CA VAL A 45 -57.93 -4.53 -30.50
C VAL A 45 -58.21 -3.35 -31.40
N VAL A 46 -58.25 -3.61 -32.72
CA VAL A 46 -58.64 -2.61 -33.75
C VAL A 46 -60.03 -2.97 -34.23
N LYS A 47 -60.97 -2.03 -34.07
CA LYS A 47 -62.40 -2.19 -34.48
C LYS A 47 -62.72 -1.25 -35.63
N ASP A 48 -63.53 -1.74 -36.54
CA ASP A 48 -64.17 -0.91 -37.57
C ASP A 48 -65.39 -0.21 -36.95
N ASN A 49 -65.43 1.14 -36.95
CA ASN A 49 -66.52 1.93 -36.38
C ASN A 49 -67.75 2.00 -37.30
N GLY A 50 -67.64 1.52 -38.55
CA GLY A 50 -68.72 1.53 -39.54
C GLY A 50 -68.92 2.87 -40.22
N ASP A 51 -68.10 3.87 -39.94
CA ASP A 51 -68.11 5.23 -40.51
C ASP A 51 -66.87 5.53 -41.39
N GLY A 52 -66.07 4.49 -41.72
CA GLY A 52 -64.83 4.61 -42.47
C GLY A 52 -63.62 4.88 -41.61
N THR A 53 -63.78 4.86 -40.27
CA THR A 53 -62.67 5.02 -39.30
C THR A 53 -62.43 3.74 -38.49
N LEU A 54 -61.23 3.63 -37.91
CA LEU A 54 -60.86 2.54 -37.02
C LEU A 54 -60.71 3.06 -35.58
N GLY A 55 -61.26 2.33 -34.61
CA GLY A 55 -61.02 2.54 -33.19
C GLY A 55 -59.89 1.60 -32.71
N VAL A 56 -58.99 2.08 -31.88
CA VAL A 56 -57.87 1.26 -31.37
C VAL A 56 -57.86 1.31 -29.84
N GLU A 57 -57.81 0.13 -29.23
CA GLU A 57 -57.66 -0.05 -27.79
C GLU A 57 -56.44 -0.92 -27.48
N HIS A 58 -55.57 -0.41 -26.60
CA HIS A 58 -54.38 -1.15 -26.11
C HIS A 58 -54.58 -1.56 -24.67
N LYS A 59 -54.22 -2.80 -24.33
CA LYS A 59 -54.33 -3.33 -22.97
C LYS A 59 -53.15 -4.20 -22.63
N LEU A 60 -52.58 -4.01 -21.43
CA LEU A 60 -51.62 -4.97 -20.86
C LEU A 60 -52.35 -6.21 -20.39
N LYS A 61 -51.76 -7.40 -20.65
CA LYS A 61 -52.30 -8.68 -20.22
C LYS A 61 -51.79 -9.01 -18.84
N GLY A 62 -52.67 -9.13 -17.84
CA GLY A 62 -52.35 -9.57 -16.49
C GLY A 62 -51.82 -8.48 -15.55
N THR A 63 -51.73 -7.22 -16.00
CA THR A 63 -51.36 -6.06 -15.17
C THR A 63 -51.89 -4.77 -15.80
N ASP A 64 -52.03 -3.72 -15.00
CA ASP A 64 -52.42 -2.40 -15.45
C ASP A 64 -51.23 -1.49 -15.74
N GLU A 65 -50.00 -1.89 -15.36
CA GLU A 65 -48.80 -1.09 -15.54
C GLU A 65 -47.58 -2.00 -15.88
N ALA A 66 -46.79 -1.60 -16.87
CA ALA A 66 -45.51 -2.19 -17.16
C ALA A 66 -44.38 -1.44 -16.41
N LYS A 67 -43.66 -2.13 -15.54
CA LYS A 67 -42.56 -1.58 -14.75
C LYS A 67 -41.26 -2.30 -15.05
N PHE A 68 -40.26 -1.55 -15.54
CA PHE A 68 -38.90 -1.99 -15.72
C PHE A 68 -38.02 -1.35 -14.64
N SER A 69 -37.16 -2.14 -13.98
CA SER A 69 -36.30 -1.69 -12.88
C SER A 69 -34.88 -2.15 -13.13
N ASN A 70 -34.01 -1.22 -13.48
CA ASN A 70 -32.58 -1.45 -13.62
C ASN A 70 -31.86 -1.15 -12.31
N SER A 71 -30.76 -1.80 -12.05
CA SER A 71 -29.82 -1.43 -10.99
C SER A 71 -28.50 -0.91 -11.57
N TYR A 72 -27.85 -0.03 -10.83
CA TYR A 72 -26.55 0.50 -11.17
C TYR A 72 -25.57 0.22 -10.03
N GLU A 73 -24.40 -0.38 -10.35
CA GLU A 73 -23.28 -0.59 -9.44
C GLU A 73 -21.99 -0.37 -10.23
N PRO A 74 -21.08 0.51 -9.78
CA PRO A 74 -19.77 0.63 -10.40
C PRO A 74 -18.93 -0.62 -10.15
N GLY A 75 -18.03 -0.94 -11.08
CA GLY A 75 -17.01 -1.95 -10.90
C GLY A 75 -16.00 -1.55 -9.82
N SER A 76 -15.28 -2.53 -9.27
CA SER A 76 -14.22 -2.27 -8.30
C SER A 76 -13.00 -1.59 -8.92
N LYS A 77 -12.25 -0.85 -8.10
CA LYS A 77 -10.99 -0.19 -8.46
C LYS A 77 -9.91 -0.48 -7.44
N ASP A 78 -8.82 -1.08 -7.88
CA ASP A 78 -7.60 -1.25 -7.09
C ASP A 78 -6.73 0.01 -7.21
N SER A 79 -6.22 0.50 -6.08
CA SER A 79 -5.28 1.62 -6.04
C SER A 79 -4.38 1.53 -4.82
N SER A 80 -3.07 1.73 -5.00
CA SER A 80 -2.11 1.86 -3.92
C SER A 80 -1.89 3.33 -3.58
N VAL A 81 -1.77 3.65 -2.29
CA VAL A 81 -1.43 5.01 -1.86
C VAL A 81 -0.09 5.47 -2.41
N THR A 82 0.86 4.54 -2.62
CA THR A 82 2.18 4.82 -3.19
C THR A 82 2.20 4.99 -4.71
N ASP A 83 1.08 4.82 -5.41
CA ASP A 83 0.94 5.20 -6.82
C ASP A 83 0.94 6.73 -7.01
N GLN A 84 0.52 7.48 -5.97
CA GLN A 84 0.35 8.95 -6.01
C GLN A 84 1.18 9.66 -4.94
N ILE A 85 1.57 8.99 -3.84
CA ILE A 85 2.32 9.54 -2.73
C ILE A 85 3.69 8.89 -2.67
N THR A 86 4.75 9.69 -2.80
CA THR A 86 6.12 9.20 -2.59
C THR A 86 6.38 9.05 -1.10
N ALA A 87 6.75 7.83 -0.68
CA ALA A 87 7.13 7.51 0.68
C ALA A 87 8.53 6.89 0.73
N ASP A 88 9.40 7.41 1.60
CA ASP A 88 10.80 7.04 1.70
C ASP A 88 11.10 6.34 3.02
N LYS A 89 11.96 5.33 2.97
CA LYS A 89 12.62 4.69 4.11
C LYS A 89 14.09 5.06 4.13
N VAL A 90 14.58 5.55 5.26
CA VAL A 90 15.99 5.86 5.51
C VAL A 90 16.48 5.00 6.68
N LEU A 91 17.70 4.46 6.57
CA LEU A 91 18.41 3.79 7.64
C LEU A 91 19.76 4.47 7.83
N ASP A 92 19.96 5.09 8.98
CA ASP A 92 21.27 5.62 9.37
C ASP A 92 22.12 4.51 10.00
N GLY A 93 23.44 4.59 9.82
CA GLY A 93 24.42 3.67 10.42
C GLY A 93 24.82 2.45 9.59
N ARG A 94 24.05 2.06 8.58
CA ARG A 94 24.43 1.04 7.57
C ARG A 94 23.53 1.10 6.33
N ASP A 95 23.94 0.38 5.29
CA ASP A 95 23.15 0.27 4.05
C ASP A 95 21.79 -0.41 4.30
N LEU A 96 20.78 0.14 3.64
CA LEU A 96 19.41 -0.37 3.60
C LEU A 96 19.32 -1.60 2.67
N ARG A 97 18.47 -2.57 3.02
CA ARG A 97 18.17 -3.73 2.19
C ARG A 97 16.72 -3.73 1.74
N ALA A 98 16.47 -4.22 0.53
CA ALA A 98 15.10 -4.38 0.04
C ALA A 98 14.28 -5.32 0.93
N GLY A 99 13.03 -4.95 1.24
CA GLY A 99 12.10 -5.75 2.03
C GLY A 99 12.44 -5.86 3.52
N GLU A 100 13.40 -5.06 4.01
CA GLU A 100 13.85 -5.12 5.40
C GLU A 100 12.83 -4.54 6.38
N PHE A 101 12.14 -3.48 5.99
CA PHE A 101 11.14 -2.79 6.80
C PHE A 101 9.75 -3.00 6.24
N ARG A 102 8.78 -3.18 7.15
CA ARG A 102 7.38 -3.40 6.81
C ARG A 102 6.53 -2.24 7.28
N PHE A 103 5.53 -1.93 6.47
CA PHE A 103 4.61 -0.83 6.69
C PHE A 103 3.17 -1.35 6.67
N GLU A 104 2.30 -0.63 7.37
CA GLU A 104 0.87 -0.87 7.44
C GLU A 104 0.11 0.38 7.05
N LEU A 105 -0.93 0.20 6.25
CA LEU A 105 -1.97 1.19 6.03
C LEU A 105 -3.17 0.79 6.88
N VAL A 106 -3.57 1.67 7.79
CA VAL A 106 -4.59 1.37 8.81
C VAL A 106 -5.78 2.29 8.65
N GLU A 107 -6.99 1.73 8.60
CA GLU A 107 -8.26 2.46 8.67
C GLU A 107 -8.96 2.13 9.98
N GLY A 108 -9.12 3.15 10.83
CA GLY A 108 -9.61 2.92 12.20
C GLY A 108 -8.68 1.99 12.97
N ASN A 109 -9.14 0.76 13.24
CA ASN A 109 -8.36 -0.27 13.94
C ASN A 109 -7.94 -1.44 13.02
N SER A 110 -8.20 -1.35 11.72
CA SER A 110 -7.97 -2.44 10.77
C SER A 110 -6.81 -2.14 9.84
N VAL A 111 -5.89 -3.09 9.66
CA VAL A 111 -4.87 -3.03 8.61
C VAL A 111 -5.56 -3.37 7.28
N VAL A 112 -5.55 -2.42 6.34
CA VAL A 112 -6.20 -2.56 5.02
C VAL A 112 -5.22 -2.88 3.90
N ALA A 113 -3.95 -2.50 4.07
CA ALA A 113 -2.86 -2.86 3.17
C ALA A 113 -1.54 -2.94 3.92
N THR A 114 -0.57 -3.66 3.36
CA THR A 114 0.81 -3.75 3.84
C THR A 114 1.78 -3.33 2.74
N GLY A 115 3.03 -3.10 3.12
CA GLY A 115 4.07 -2.76 2.17
C GLY A 115 5.47 -2.96 2.71
N THR A 116 6.45 -2.76 1.85
CA THR A 116 7.87 -2.86 2.20
C THR A 116 8.69 -1.80 1.45
N ASN A 117 9.93 -1.58 1.88
CA ASN A 117 10.89 -0.76 1.15
C ASN A 117 11.60 -1.55 0.04
N ASN A 118 11.96 -0.89 -1.06
CA ASN A 118 12.94 -1.40 -2.01
C ASN A 118 14.39 -1.05 -1.56
N ALA A 119 15.40 -1.44 -2.34
CA ALA A 119 16.82 -1.18 -2.03
C ALA A 119 17.16 0.32 -2.03
N ASP A 120 16.46 1.14 -2.82
CA ASP A 120 16.65 2.59 -2.92
C ASP A 120 15.89 3.35 -1.82
N GLY A 121 15.23 2.63 -0.90
CA GLY A 121 14.45 3.21 0.18
C GLY A 121 13.03 3.63 -0.19
N LYS A 122 12.56 3.40 -1.43
CA LYS A 122 11.17 3.69 -1.77
C LYS A 122 10.25 2.65 -1.13
N ILE A 123 9.20 3.12 -0.48
CA ILE A 123 8.16 2.28 0.10
C ILE A 123 7.15 1.96 -1.00
N VAL A 124 6.78 0.68 -1.10
CA VAL A 124 5.75 0.18 -2.01
C VAL A 124 4.67 -0.50 -1.18
N MET A 125 3.45 0.03 -1.25
CA MET A 125 2.29 -0.51 -0.55
C MET A 125 1.45 -1.37 -1.49
N ASP A 126 0.84 -2.43 -0.95
CA ASP A 126 -0.16 -3.21 -1.66
C ASP A 126 -1.39 -2.34 -1.99
N PRO A 127 -2.13 -2.60 -3.07
CA PRO A 127 -3.33 -1.87 -3.41
C PRO A 127 -4.49 -2.20 -2.45
N VAL A 128 -5.37 -1.22 -2.24
CA VAL A 128 -6.69 -1.38 -1.61
C VAL A 128 -7.74 -1.46 -2.72
N THR A 129 -8.70 -2.38 -2.58
CA THR A 129 -9.82 -2.53 -3.51
C THR A 129 -11.00 -1.69 -3.04
N TYR A 130 -11.43 -0.74 -3.87
CA TYR A 130 -12.60 0.12 -3.63
C TYR A 130 -13.79 -0.38 -4.47
N THR A 131 -14.96 -0.50 -3.85
CA THR A 131 -16.19 -1.01 -4.49
C THR A 131 -17.31 0.03 -4.55
N ALA A 132 -17.15 1.18 -3.88
CA ALA A 132 -18.12 2.26 -3.86
C ALA A 132 -17.43 3.61 -3.71
N ALA A 133 -18.09 4.67 -4.12
CA ALA A 133 -17.66 6.04 -3.85
C ALA A 133 -17.70 6.34 -2.34
N GLY A 134 -16.71 7.10 -1.86
CA GLY A 134 -16.57 7.45 -0.45
C GLY A 134 -15.26 8.16 -0.15
N GLU A 135 -15.10 8.56 1.09
CA GLU A 135 -13.88 9.13 1.63
C GLU A 135 -13.33 8.19 2.71
N HIS A 136 -12.02 7.90 2.65
CA HIS A 136 -11.30 7.06 3.58
C HIS A 136 -10.15 7.84 4.19
N ALA A 137 -9.93 7.65 5.49
CA ALA A 137 -8.79 8.21 6.20
C ALA A 137 -7.90 7.07 6.70
N TYR A 138 -6.68 7.04 6.19
CA TYR A 138 -5.70 6.02 6.55
C TYR A 138 -4.56 6.60 7.37
N THR A 139 -3.99 5.78 8.24
CA THR A 139 -2.70 6.02 8.87
C THR A 139 -1.66 5.09 8.25
N LEU A 140 -0.62 5.66 7.63
CA LEU A 140 0.57 4.93 7.17
C LEU A 140 1.62 4.96 8.27
N ARG A 141 2.09 3.80 8.71
CA ARG A 141 3.09 3.64 9.77
C ARG A 141 4.00 2.44 9.55
N GLU A 142 5.11 2.40 10.28
CA GLU A 142 6.00 1.24 10.34
C GLU A 142 5.47 0.21 11.35
N THR A 143 5.56 -1.11 11.04
CA THR A 143 4.98 -2.17 11.91
C THR A 143 5.64 -2.28 13.28
N LYS A 144 6.92 -1.84 13.41
CA LYS A 144 7.70 -1.85 14.65
C LYS A 144 7.94 -0.45 15.21
N ALA A 145 7.06 0.52 14.89
CA ALA A 145 7.22 1.91 15.29
C ALA A 145 7.56 2.06 16.79
N GLY A 146 8.58 2.85 17.09
CA GLY A 146 9.01 3.16 18.46
C GLY A 146 9.72 2.04 19.22
N THR A 147 10.00 0.88 18.59
CA THR A 147 10.76 -0.21 19.23
C THR A 147 12.25 -0.14 18.90
N THR A 148 13.07 -0.85 19.70
CA THR A 148 14.49 -1.08 19.39
C THR A 148 14.74 -2.57 19.39
N GLU A 149 15.22 -3.11 18.25
CA GLU A 149 15.47 -4.53 18.06
C GLU A 149 16.67 -4.75 17.14
N ASN A 150 17.57 -5.68 17.51
CA ASN A 150 18.75 -6.04 16.74
C ASN A 150 19.64 -4.84 16.33
N GLY A 151 19.75 -3.86 17.22
CA GLY A 151 20.52 -2.63 16.99
C GLY A 151 19.77 -1.57 16.16
N ILE A 152 18.55 -1.84 15.71
CA ILE A 152 17.72 -0.88 14.96
C ILE A 152 16.72 -0.22 15.91
N THR A 153 16.74 1.11 15.96
CA THR A 153 15.70 1.93 16.58
C THR A 153 14.75 2.37 15.48
N TYR A 154 13.46 1.97 15.59
CA TYR A 154 12.44 2.18 14.58
C TYR A 154 11.76 3.54 14.74
N SER A 155 11.47 4.19 13.61
CA SER A 155 10.75 5.47 13.55
C SER A 155 9.38 5.40 14.22
N THR A 156 8.97 6.49 14.87
CA THR A 156 7.62 6.66 15.43
C THR A 156 6.71 7.47 14.50
N ALA A 157 7.20 7.82 13.30
CA ALA A 157 6.44 8.63 12.36
C ALA A 157 5.16 7.92 11.90
N GLU A 158 4.09 8.70 11.81
CA GLU A 158 2.80 8.29 11.25
C GLU A 158 2.31 9.39 10.32
N TYR A 159 1.70 9.00 9.20
CA TYR A 159 1.19 9.94 8.19
C TYR A 159 -0.27 9.64 7.89
N THR A 160 -1.10 10.68 7.94
CA THR A 160 -2.51 10.56 7.57
C THR A 160 -2.69 10.79 6.08
N ILE A 161 -3.32 9.82 5.41
CA ILE A 161 -3.64 9.86 3.99
C ILE A 161 -5.15 9.89 3.84
N VAL A 162 -5.67 10.90 3.16
CA VAL A 162 -7.07 11.00 2.77
C VAL A 162 -7.22 10.46 1.35
N THR A 163 -8.10 9.49 1.19
CA THR A 163 -8.41 8.89 -0.11
C THR A 163 -9.84 9.21 -0.49
N ILE A 164 -10.02 9.78 -1.67
CA ILE A 164 -11.33 10.14 -2.22
C ILE A 164 -11.63 9.21 -3.39
N VAL A 165 -12.68 8.42 -3.25
CA VAL A 165 -13.20 7.53 -4.30
C VAL A 165 -14.45 8.18 -4.90
N LYS A 166 -14.46 8.38 -6.22
CA LYS A 166 -15.59 8.96 -6.95
C LYS A 166 -16.16 7.95 -7.93
N ASP A 167 -17.48 7.90 -8.00
CA ASP A 167 -18.19 7.22 -9.07
C ASP A 167 -18.26 8.15 -10.29
N ASN A 168 -17.75 7.68 -11.43
CA ASN A 168 -17.73 8.43 -12.68
C ASN A 168 -19.08 8.39 -13.42
N GLY A 169 -20.02 7.54 -12.98
CA GLY A 169 -21.35 7.39 -13.59
C GLY A 169 -21.36 6.54 -14.87
N ASP A 170 -20.24 5.95 -15.22
CA ASP A 170 -20.03 5.12 -16.43
C ASP A 170 -19.67 3.66 -16.07
N GLY A 171 -19.90 3.23 -14.83
CA GLY A 171 -19.53 1.92 -14.32
C GLY A 171 -18.12 1.86 -13.76
N THR A 172 -17.37 2.96 -13.73
CA THR A 172 -16.00 3.00 -13.21
C THR A 172 -15.87 3.88 -11.97
N LEU A 173 -14.85 3.59 -11.16
CA LEU A 173 -14.44 4.42 -10.03
C LEU A 173 -13.10 5.11 -10.34
N SER A 174 -12.93 6.34 -9.87
CA SER A 174 -11.65 7.03 -9.79
C SER A 174 -11.22 7.18 -8.33
N VAL A 175 -9.89 7.08 -8.08
CA VAL A 175 -9.29 7.12 -6.74
C VAL A 175 -8.22 8.19 -6.71
N GLU A 176 -8.28 9.07 -5.71
CA GLU A 176 -7.28 10.09 -5.45
C GLU A 176 -6.76 9.95 -4.01
N HIS A 177 -5.43 9.87 -3.85
CA HIS A 177 -4.76 9.81 -2.55
C HIS A 177 -4.04 11.12 -2.27
N LYS A 178 -4.24 11.70 -1.08
CA LYS A 178 -3.61 12.94 -0.63
C LYS A 178 -3.10 12.79 0.79
N LEU A 179 -1.93 13.35 1.07
CA LEU A 179 -1.53 13.58 2.46
C LEU A 179 -2.43 14.64 3.09
N GLN A 180 -2.80 14.44 4.35
CA GLN A 180 -3.59 15.43 5.09
C GLN A 180 -2.84 16.75 5.26
N ASN A 181 -1.51 16.64 5.45
CA ASN A 181 -0.59 17.79 5.48
C ASN A 181 0.38 17.61 4.30
N ASP A 182 0.80 18.69 3.65
CA ASP A 182 1.76 18.67 2.54
C ASP A 182 3.19 18.36 3.02
N GLU A 183 3.35 17.28 3.79
CA GLU A 183 4.61 16.84 4.37
C GLU A 183 5.27 15.77 3.47
N LYS A 184 6.61 15.73 3.54
CA LYS A 184 7.35 14.62 2.94
C LYS A 184 7.19 13.38 3.82
N VAL A 185 6.71 12.27 3.25
CA VAL A 185 6.66 10.98 3.95
C VAL A 185 8.05 10.37 4.01
N ALA A 186 8.63 10.31 5.22
CA ALA A 186 9.95 9.70 5.47
C ALA A 186 9.97 8.97 6.82
N PHE A 187 10.34 7.70 6.80
CA PHE A 187 10.55 6.89 7.99
C PHE A 187 12.05 6.71 8.21
N GLU A 188 12.58 7.31 9.27
CA GLU A 188 14.01 7.31 9.57
C GLU A 188 14.31 6.37 10.76
N ASN A 189 15.06 5.30 10.51
CA ASN A 189 15.54 4.38 11.53
C ASN A 189 17.05 4.58 11.73
N ALA A 190 17.53 4.29 12.92
CA ALA A 190 18.94 4.31 13.26
C ALA A 190 19.45 2.90 13.58
N TYR A 191 20.54 2.50 12.97
CA TYR A 191 21.25 1.26 13.30
C TYR A 191 22.48 1.56 14.12
N ASN A 192 22.53 1.02 15.34
CA ASN A 192 23.64 1.17 16.26
C ASN A 192 24.19 -0.21 16.64
N VAL A 193 25.49 -0.36 16.61
CA VAL A 193 26.16 -1.55 17.12
C VAL A 193 26.58 -1.34 18.59
N THR A 194 26.52 -2.40 19.36
CA THR A 194 27.13 -2.37 20.70
C THR A 194 28.66 -2.42 20.53
N PRO A 195 29.40 -1.47 21.08
CA PRO A 195 30.84 -1.49 21.06
C PRO A 195 31.42 -2.79 21.63
N LYS A 196 32.55 -3.21 21.11
CA LYS A 196 33.24 -4.40 21.55
C LYS A 196 34.71 -4.12 21.89
N ASP A 197 35.07 -4.33 23.14
CA ASP A 197 36.46 -4.27 23.58
C ASP A 197 37.20 -5.54 23.22
N SER A 198 38.41 -5.41 22.70
CA SER A 198 39.32 -6.52 22.45
C SER A 198 40.78 -6.09 22.52
N SER A 199 41.64 -6.91 23.11
CA SER A 199 43.08 -6.73 23.03
C SER A 199 43.67 -7.63 21.94
N VAL A 200 44.62 -7.11 21.15
CA VAL A 200 45.31 -7.95 20.14
C VAL A 200 46.06 -9.10 20.81
N THR A 201 46.51 -8.94 22.07
CA THR A 201 47.19 -9.99 22.80
C THR A 201 46.26 -11.10 23.33
N ASP A 202 44.92 -10.97 23.17
CA ASP A 202 43.97 -12.06 23.43
C ASP A 202 44.13 -13.21 22.41
N LYS A 203 44.60 -12.89 21.21
CA LYS A 203 44.76 -13.82 20.10
C LYS A 203 46.19 -13.95 19.58
N ILE A 204 46.98 -12.88 19.69
CA ILE A 204 48.35 -12.80 19.19
C ILE A 204 49.32 -12.89 20.37
N LYS A 205 50.24 -13.85 20.35
CA LYS A 205 51.34 -13.95 21.33
C LYS A 205 52.46 -13.02 20.92
N ALA A 206 52.86 -12.11 21.83
CA ALA A 206 54.01 -11.26 21.65
C ALA A 206 54.96 -11.43 22.87
N THR A 207 56.27 -11.55 22.62
CA THR A 207 57.25 -11.78 23.66
C THR A 207 58.45 -10.87 23.47
N LYS A 208 58.92 -10.28 24.54
CA LYS A 208 60.14 -9.49 24.64
C LYS A 208 61.25 -10.37 25.20
N TYR A 209 62.41 -10.28 24.61
CA TYR A 209 63.64 -10.92 25.12
C TYR A 209 64.68 -9.86 25.47
N LEU A 210 65.37 -10.08 26.58
CA LEU A 210 66.53 -9.30 27.02
C LEU A 210 67.71 -10.24 27.30
N THR A 211 68.86 -9.89 26.76
CA THR A 211 70.12 -10.67 27.02
C THR A 211 71.02 -9.90 27.95
N GLY A 212 71.78 -10.61 28.77
CA GLY A 212 72.78 -10.02 29.68
C GLY A 212 72.30 -9.80 31.12
N ARG A 213 70.98 -9.74 31.38
CA ARG A 213 70.38 -9.72 32.71
C ARG A 213 68.88 -10.11 32.64
N ASP A 214 68.34 -10.39 33.81
CA ASP A 214 66.90 -10.63 33.93
C ASP A 214 66.11 -9.35 33.63
N MET A 215 64.95 -9.51 33.05
CA MET A 215 64.00 -8.47 32.67
C MET A 215 63.04 -8.22 33.85
N THR A 216 62.68 -6.97 34.11
CA THR A 216 61.67 -6.62 35.09
C THR A 216 60.32 -6.35 34.41
N GLU A 217 59.23 -6.55 35.14
CA GLU A 217 57.90 -6.26 34.66
C GLU A 217 57.73 -4.74 34.35
N GLY A 218 57.09 -4.41 33.23
CA GLY A 218 56.83 -3.02 32.83
C GLY A 218 58.09 -2.23 32.37
N GLU A 219 59.27 -2.91 32.23
CA GLU A 219 60.49 -2.26 31.82
C GLU A 219 60.44 -1.70 30.37
N PHE A 220 59.70 -2.40 29.49
CA PHE A 220 59.59 -2.02 28.09
C PHE A 220 58.14 -1.71 27.74
N SER A 221 57.94 -0.63 26.99
CA SER A 221 56.63 -0.19 26.50
C SER A 221 56.46 -0.53 25.02
N PHE A 222 55.24 -0.86 24.63
CA PHE A 222 54.86 -1.20 23.29
C PHE A 222 53.64 -0.38 22.85
N GLU A 223 53.56 -0.05 21.58
CA GLU A 223 52.46 0.65 20.96
C GLU A 223 51.88 -0.16 19.81
N LEU A 224 50.57 -0.21 19.71
CA LEU A 224 49.86 -0.63 18.54
C LEU A 224 49.41 0.62 17.79
N VAL A 225 49.76 0.70 16.51
CA VAL A 225 49.58 1.90 15.71
C VAL A 225 48.70 1.53 14.51
N GLU A 226 47.61 2.30 14.32
CA GLU A 226 46.78 2.24 13.11
C GLU A 226 47.00 3.55 12.31
N GLY A 227 47.56 3.41 11.10
CA GLY A 227 48.03 4.58 10.34
C GLY A 227 49.10 5.35 11.09
N ASN A 228 48.79 6.55 11.59
CA ASN A 228 49.68 7.38 12.39
C ASN A 228 49.24 7.54 13.84
N GLU A 229 48.17 6.83 14.27
CA GLU A 229 47.60 6.95 15.60
C GLU A 229 47.92 5.76 16.47
N VAL A 230 48.28 6.00 17.74
CA VAL A 230 48.48 4.95 18.75
C VAL A 230 47.12 4.54 19.29
N VAL A 231 46.65 3.34 18.96
CA VAL A 231 45.33 2.80 19.32
C VAL A 231 45.39 1.93 20.60
N ALA A 232 46.53 1.39 20.95
CA ALA A 232 46.71 0.67 22.22
C ALA A 232 48.16 0.75 22.69
N ARG A 233 48.38 0.61 24.00
CA ARG A 233 49.69 0.56 24.63
C ARG A 233 49.78 -0.69 25.48
N GLY A 234 51.00 -1.20 25.65
CA GLY A 234 51.26 -2.37 26.45
C GLY A 234 52.64 -2.38 27.07
N THR A 235 52.87 -3.33 27.95
CA THR A 235 54.13 -3.54 28.64
C THR A 235 54.48 -5.03 28.67
N ASN A 236 55.74 -5.36 29.02
CA ASN A 236 56.16 -6.73 29.26
C ASN A 236 55.90 -7.16 30.70
N ALA A 237 55.63 -8.44 30.91
CA ALA A 237 55.78 -9.13 32.19
C ALA A 237 57.25 -9.56 32.38
N ALA A 238 57.60 -9.99 33.59
CA ALA A 238 58.97 -10.44 33.91
C ALA A 238 59.45 -11.61 33.05
N ASP A 239 58.51 -12.47 32.61
CA ASP A 239 58.77 -13.60 31.71
C ASP A 239 58.88 -13.18 30.22
N GLY A 240 58.77 -11.90 29.96
CA GLY A 240 58.79 -11.32 28.61
C GLY A 240 57.46 -11.31 27.86
N LYS A 241 56.39 -11.88 28.39
CA LYS A 241 55.06 -11.80 27.76
C LYS A 241 54.60 -10.34 27.65
N ILE A 242 54.20 -9.93 26.48
CA ILE A 242 53.64 -8.60 26.23
C ILE A 242 52.12 -8.66 26.39
N THR A 243 51.55 -7.68 27.10
CA THR A 243 50.10 -7.47 27.23
C THR A 243 49.77 -6.07 26.77
N MET A 244 48.82 -5.97 25.82
CA MET A 244 48.32 -4.71 25.29
C MET A 244 46.98 -4.34 25.93
N SER A 245 46.72 -3.04 26.07
CA SER A 245 45.38 -2.54 26.45
C SER A 245 44.33 -2.93 25.41
N THR A 246 43.09 -2.92 25.82
CA THR A 246 41.93 -3.12 24.93
C THR A 246 41.74 -1.93 24.00
N ILE A 247 41.16 -2.20 22.85
CA ILE A 247 40.65 -1.24 21.87
C ILE A 247 39.14 -1.42 21.84
N GLU A 248 38.39 -0.33 21.90
CA GLU A 248 36.95 -0.32 21.71
C GLU A 248 36.64 -0.23 20.21
N TYR A 249 35.99 -1.24 19.65
CA TYR A 249 35.52 -1.24 18.28
C TYR A 249 34.07 -0.84 18.23
N THR A 250 33.76 0.29 17.58
CA THR A 250 32.42 0.87 17.47
C THR A 250 31.79 0.67 16.10
N LYS A 251 32.54 0.17 15.13
CA LYS A 251 32.11 -0.12 13.75
C LYS A 251 32.66 -1.43 13.27
N ALA A 252 31.92 -2.11 12.41
CA ALA A 252 32.43 -3.26 11.66
C ALA A 252 33.45 -2.77 10.62
N GLY A 253 34.54 -3.53 10.45
CA GLY A 253 35.60 -3.19 9.49
C GLY A 253 36.83 -4.06 9.66
N THR A 254 37.86 -3.78 8.83
CA THR A 254 39.21 -4.28 8.99
C THR A 254 40.08 -3.12 9.49
N HIS A 255 40.75 -3.37 10.61
CA HIS A 255 41.63 -2.43 11.31
C HIS A 255 43.05 -2.94 11.32
#